data_7e134dcd9ac3af2c38986022843c5150
#
_entry.id   7e134dcd9ac3af2c38986022843c5150
#
_cell.length_a   1.000
_cell.length_b   1.000
_cell.length_c   1.000
_cell.angle_alpha   90.00
_cell.angle_beta   90.00
_cell.angle_gamma   90.00
#
_symmetry.space_group_name_H-M   'P 1'
#
loop_
_entity.id
_entity.type
_entity.pdbx_description
1 polymer ?
#
loop_
_entity_poly.entity_id
_entity_poly.type
_entity_poly.pdbx_seq_one_letter_code
_entity_poly.pdbx_strand_id
1 'polypeptide(L)'
;APMSASDLDAGGMVQFPTIIGGVVPVLNLPGIKAGELKLSGEILADIFSGKITYFNDKRIQAINPGVNIPSSPISVVVRADGSGTTAIFTDYLSKVSASFKEKVGQGTTVNWTADSTMSGKGNEGVAANVNRVKNSIGYVEFAYAKKNHMTYVQLENAAGKFVQPEEKSFAAAAAGVDWSKFPGMATFITNAPGADSWPITGATFIVVYKDPADKQKADEVLKFFDYGFKEGKDMATS
;
A
#
# COMPACT_ATOMS: atom_id res chain seq x y z
N ALA A 1 0.36 7.31 5.65
CA ALA A 1 -0.79 6.99 6.53
C ALA A 1 -1.18 8.23 7.34
N PRO A 2 -2.44 8.39 7.74
CA PRO A 2 -2.85 9.51 8.59
C PRO A 2 -2.26 9.39 10.00
N MET A 3 -2.04 10.53 10.66
CA MET A 3 -1.86 10.60 12.10
C MET A 3 -3.22 10.46 12.80
N SER A 4 -3.24 9.91 14.00
CA SER A 4 -4.47 9.83 14.77
C SER A 4 -4.93 11.24 15.21
N ALA A 5 -6.23 11.42 15.44
CA ALA A 5 -6.77 12.70 15.93
C ALA A 5 -6.15 13.08 17.29
N SER A 6 -5.93 12.09 18.17
CA SER A 6 -5.28 12.31 19.48
C SER A 6 -3.83 12.79 19.35
N ASP A 7 -3.07 12.26 18.41
CA ASP A 7 -1.67 12.70 18.21
C ASP A 7 -1.61 14.11 17.60
N LEU A 8 -2.53 14.42 16.68
CA LEU A 8 -2.66 15.76 16.11
C LEU A 8 -2.99 16.79 17.20
N ASP A 9 -3.96 16.50 18.06
CA ASP A 9 -4.36 17.41 19.15
C ASP A 9 -3.24 17.58 20.19
N ALA A 10 -2.58 16.49 20.58
CA ALA A 10 -1.44 16.53 21.50
C ALA A 10 -0.26 17.36 20.94
N GLY A 11 -0.04 17.33 19.62
CA GLY A 11 0.98 18.11 18.94
C GLY A 11 0.55 19.52 18.52
N GLY A 12 -0.69 19.93 18.75
CA GLY A 12 -1.22 21.20 18.25
C GLY A 12 -1.21 21.29 16.73
N MET A 13 -1.48 20.18 16.04
CA MET A 13 -1.35 20.03 14.59
C MET A 13 -2.70 19.79 13.92
N VAL A 14 -2.72 20.05 12.61
CA VAL A 14 -3.77 19.61 11.68
C VAL A 14 -3.12 18.89 10.51
N GLN A 15 -3.90 18.04 9.85
CA GLN A 15 -3.46 17.37 8.62
C GLN A 15 -4.51 17.50 7.52
N PHE A 16 -4.06 17.34 6.29
CA PHE A 16 -4.94 17.24 5.13
C PHE A 16 -4.33 16.28 4.09
N PRO A 17 -5.17 15.49 3.37
CA PRO A 17 -4.69 14.61 2.31
C PRO A 17 -4.25 15.42 1.10
N THR A 18 -3.21 14.99 0.39
CA THR A 18 -2.71 15.63 -0.83
C THR A 18 -2.76 14.71 -2.04
N ILE A 19 -2.03 13.62 -2.01
CA ILE A 19 -1.93 12.68 -3.13
C ILE A 19 -2.48 11.34 -2.70
N ILE A 20 -3.27 10.73 -3.58
CA ILE A 20 -3.79 9.39 -3.40
C ILE A 20 -3.03 8.45 -4.34
N GLY A 21 -2.56 7.34 -3.81
CA GLY A 21 -1.81 6.35 -4.56
C GLY A 21 -2.08 4.94 -4.06
N GLY A 22 -1.56 3.95 -4.76
CA GLY A 22 -1.68 2.54 -4.40
C GLY A 22 -0.40 2.00 -3.75
N VAL A 23 -0.56 1.18 -2.73
CA VAL A 23 0.47 0.23 -2.31
C VAL A 23 0.28 -1.03 -3.11
N VAL A 24 1.34 -1.51 -3.76
CA VAL A 24 1.27 -2.63 -4.69
C VAL A 24 2.21 -3.76 -4.26
N PRO A 25 1.72 -5.00 -4.20
CA PRO A 25 2.59 -6.15 -4.08
C PRO A 25 3.40 -6.30 -5.37
N VAL A 26 4.72 -6.37 -5.21
CA VAL A 26 5.69 -6.55 -6.31
C VAL A 26 6.46 -7.84 -6.10
N LEU A 27 6.84 -8.48 -7.20
CA LEU A 27 7.50 -9.79 -7.14
C LEU A 27 8.64 -9.91 -8.16
N ASN A 28 9.56 -10.81 -7.88
CA ASN A 28 10.59 -11.24 -8.79
C ASN A 28 10.43 -12.76 -9.01
N LEU A 29 9.48 -13.13 -9.87
CA LEU A 29 9.15 -14.51 -10.17
C LEU A 29 9.39 -14.77 -11.66
N PRO A 30 10.40 -15.58 -12.01
CA PRO A 30 10.73 -15.84 -13.40
C PRO A 30 9.55 -16.39 -14.19
N GLY A 31 9.32 -15.84 -15.38
CA GLY A 31 8.24 -16.26 -16.28
C GLY A 31 6.89 -15.55 -16.04
N ILE A 32 6.76 -14.75 -14.99
CA ILE A 32 5.54 -13.98 -14.68
C ILE A 32 5.74 -12.52 -15.09
N LYS A 33 4.79 -11.97 -15.82
CA LYS A 33 4.77 -10.57 -16.26
C LYS A 33 3.99 -9.68 -15.29
N ALA A 34 4.24 -8.37 -15.37
CA ALA A 34 3.48 -7.38 -14.60
C ALA A 34 1.98 -7.50 -14.89
N GLY A 35 1.18 -7.58 -13.82
CA GLY A 35 -0.27 -7.70 -13.91
C GLY A 35 -0.79 -9.07 -14.37
N GLU A 36 0.04 -10.10 -14.49
CA GLU A 36 -0.37 -11.43 -14.90
C GLU A 36 -0.87 -12.28 -13.72
N LEU A 37 -0.12 -12.28 -12.62
CA LEU A 37 -0.48 -13.06 -11.43
C LEU A 37 -1.62 -12.38 -10.65
N LYS A 38 -2.62 -13.16 -10.28
CA LYS A 38 -3.75 -12.75 -9.44
C LYS A 38 -3.55 -13.27 -8.03
N LEU A 39 -3.82 -12.44 -7.02
CA LEU A 39 -3.86 -12.83 -5.63
C LEU A 39 -5.15 -12.29 -4.97
N SER A 40 -5.75 -13.08 -4.08
CA SER A 40 -6.77 -12.56 -3.17
C SER A 40 -6.12 -11.95 -1.93
N GLY A 41 -6.87 -11.13 -1.20
CA GLY A 41 -6.39 -10.54 0.05
C GLY A 41 -5.99 -11.58 1.09
N GLU A 42 -6.76 -12.66 1.22
CA GLU A 42 -6.45 -13.76 2.14
C GLU A 42 -5.15 -14.49 1.76
N ILE A 43 -4.97 -14.79 0.48
CA ILE A 43 -3.74 -15.40 -0.02
C ILE A 43 -2.53 -14.51 0.27
N LEU A 44 -2.66 -13.20 0.01
CA LEU A 44 -1.59 -12.24 0.29
C LEU A 44 -1.27 -12.19 1.79
N ALA A 45 -2.28 -12.16 2.66
CA ALA A 45 -2.10 -12.22 4.11
C ALA A 45 -1.40 -13.51 4.56
N ASP A 46 -1.76 -14.64 3.97
CA ASP A 46 -1.15 -15.94 4.27
C ASP A 46 0.30 -16.05 3.79
N ILE A 47 0.65 -15.40 2.68
CA ILE A 47 2.06 -15.27 2.25
C ILE A 47 2.86 -14.46 3.28
N PHE A 48 2.39 -13.26 3.63
CA PHE A 48 3.12 -12.37 4.55
C PHE A 48 3.09 -12.84 6.02
N SER A 49 2.21 -13.78 6.38
CA SER A 49 2.24 -14.47 7.68
C SER A 49 2.98 -15.81 7.68
N GLY A 50 3.54 -16.23 6.54
CA GLY A 50 4.31 -17.47 6.41
C GLY A 50 3.48 -18.75 6.35
N LYS A 51 2.16 -18.68 6.15
CA LYS A 51 1.33 -19.87 5.95
C LYS A 51 1.42 -20.42 4.53
N ILE A 52 1.59 -19.55 3.53
CA ILE A 52 1.91 -19.92 2.15
C ILE A 52 3.40 -19.63 1.95
N THR A 53 4.16 -20.68 1.68
CA THR A 53 5.61 -20.61 1.55
C THR A 53 6.11 -20.93 0.14
N TYR A 54 5.23 -21.32 -0.78
CA TYR A 54 5.54 -21.59 -2.18
C TYR A 54 4.57 -20.89 -3.12
N PHE A 55 5.08 -20.39 -4.26
CA PHE A 55 4.24 -19.73 -5.26
C PHE A 55 3.22 -20.65 -5.93
N ASN A 56 3.53 -21.95 -6.08
CA ASN A 56 2.61 -22.94 -6.64
C ASN A 56 1.62 -23.52 -5.61
N ASP A 57 1.34 -22.84 -4.50
CA ASP A 57 0.26 -23.22 -3.60
C ASP A 57 -1.06 -23.40 -4.39
N LYS A 58 -1.83 -24.44 -4.04
CA LYS A 58 -3.05 -24.82 -4.75
C LYS A 58 -4.09 -23.69 -4.82
N ARG A 59 -4.14 -22.80 -3.80
CA ARG A 59 -5.04 -21.66 -3.77
C ARG A 59 -4.62 -20.58 -4.76
N ILE A 60 -3.31 -20.36 -4.95
CA ILE A 60 -2.78 -19.46 -5.96
C ILE A 60 -3.06 -20.03 -7.35
N GLN A 61 -2.79 -21.32 -7.58
CA GLN A 61 -3.06 -21.98 -8.86
C GLN A 61 -4.53 -21.92 -9.24
N ALA A 62 -5.44 -22.13 -8.29
CA ALA A 62 -6.89 -22.17 -8.53
C ALA A 62 -7.45 -20.85 -9.12
N ILE A 63 -6.89 -19.70 -8.73
CA ILE A 63 -7.31 -18.38 -9.22
C ILE A 63 -6.48 -17.88 -10.42
N ASN A 64 -5.52 -18.67 -10.88
CA ASN A 64 -4.63 -18.35 -11.99
C ASN A 64 -4.62 -19.48 -13.09
N PRO A 65 -5.79 -19.87 -13.62
CA PRO A 65 -5.82 -20.92 -14.63
C PRO A 65 -5.03 -20.50 -15.88
N GLY A 66 -4.16 -21.37 -16.35
CA GLY A 66 -3.33 -21.13 -17.56
C GLY A 66 -2.02 -20.35 -17.29
N VAL A 67 -1.78 -19.84 -16.08
CA VAL A 67 -0.51 -19.23 -15.72
C VAL A 67 0.46 -20.31 -15.25
N ASN A 68 1.64 -20.37 -15.87
CA ASN A 68 2.70 -21.30 -15.46
C ASN A 68 3.46 -20.80 -14.24
N ILE A 69 2.95 -21.08 -13.05
CA ILE A 69 3.53 -20.65 -11.79
C ILE A 69 4.62 -21.64 -11.35
N PRO A 70 5.90 -21.21 -11.21
CA PRO A 70 6.96 -22.11 -10.83
C PRO A 70 6.81 -22.62 -9.38
N SER A 71 7.24 -23.85 -9.13
CA SER A 71 7.35 -24.43 -7.79
C SER A 71 8.59 -23.86 -7.10
N SER A 72 8.46 -22.67 -6.55
CA SER A 72 9.56 -21.92 -5.93
C SER A 72 9.18 -21.47 -4.53
N PRO A 73 10.11 -21.55 -3.55
CA PRO A 73 9.86 -20.99 -2.21
C PRO A 73 9.73 -19.47 -2.28
N ILE A 74 8.88 -18.91 -1.44
CA ILE A 74 8.65 -17.47 -1.36
C ILE A 74 9.61 -16.83 -0.35
N SER A 75 10.33 -15.81 -0.77
CA SER A 75 11.04 -14.89 0.13
C SER A 75 10.25 -13.59 0.27
N VAL A 76 9.88 -13.22 1.49
CA VAL A 76 9.10 -12.02 1.78
C VAL A 76 10.03 -10.83 2.01
N VAL A 77 9.75 -9.68 1.40
CA VAL A 77 10.53 -8.45 1.58
C VAL A 77 9.64 -7.37 2.19
N VAL A 78 10.05 -6.85 3.35
CA VAL A 78 9.30 -5.89 4.16
C VAL A 78 10.10 -4.62 4.44
N ARG A 79 9.46 -3.62 5.05
CA ARG A 79 10.14 -2.38 5.48
C ARG A 79 10.93 -2.60 6.77
N ALA A 80 12.16 -2.08 6.79
CA ALA A 80 13.03 -2.05 7.97
C ALA A 80 12.78 -0.86 8.89
N ASP A 81 12.10 0.17 8.40
CA ASP A 81 11.82 1.45 9.06
C ASP A 81 10.33 1.60 9.38
N GLY A 82 9.99 2.53 10.27
CA GLY A 82 8.61 2.96 10.47
C GLY A 82 8.02 3.55 9.18
N SER A 83 6.92 2.99 8.69
CA SER A 83 6.45 3.24 7.31
C SER A 83 4.94 3.41 7.23
N GLY A 84 4.51 4.52 6.61
CA GLY A 84 3.11 4.72 6.23
C GLY A 84 2.65 3.69 5.19
N THR A 85 3.53 3.23 4.30
CA THR A 85 3.24 2.16 3.33
C THR A 85 2.95 0.85 4.06
N THR A 86 3.75 0.51 5.09
CA THR A 86 3.49 -0.66 5.95
C THR A 86 2.17 -0.53 6.69
N ALA A 87 1.84 0.66 7.23
CA ALA A 87 0.58 0.87 7.93
C ALA A 87 -0.63 0.65 7.02
N ILE A 88 -0.60 1.15 5.78
CA ILE A 88 -1.66 0.95 4.77
C ILE A 88 -1.76 -0.54 4.39
N PHE A 89 -0.63 -1.17 4.12
CA PHE A 89 -0.56 -2.58 3.74
C PHE A 89 -1.10 -3.51 4.83
N THR A 90 -0.66 -3.32 6.07
CA THR A 90 -1.08 -4.14 7.21
C THR A 90 -2.51 -3.85 7.67
N ASP A 91 -3.00 -2.61 7.48
CA ASP A 91 -4.43 -2.29 7.65
C ASP A 91 -5.30 -3.12 6.71
N TYR A 92 -4.94 -3.16 5.41
CA TYR A 92 -5.64 -3.98 4.44
C TYR A 92 -5.61 -5.48 4.81
N LEU A 93 -4.42 -6.04 5.08
CA LEU A 93 -4.29 -7.46 5.42
C LEU A 93 -5.06 -7.83 6.69
N SER A 94 -5.13 -6.92 7.66
CA SER A 94 -5.91 -7.11 8.89
C SER A 94 -7.42 -7.04 8.65
N LYS A 95 -7.88 -6.30 7.63
CA LYS A 95 -9.30 -6.24 7.24
C LYS A 95 -9.77 -7.52 6.55
N VAL A 96 -8.90 -8.15 5.75
CA VAL A 96 -9.24 -9.31 4.93
C VAL A 96 -8.86 -10.65 5.56
N SER A 97 -8.07 -10.65 6.65
CA SER A 97 -7.65 -11.88 7.35
C SER A 97 -7.66 -11.69 8.86
N ALA A 98 -8.61 -12.33 9.53
CA ALA A 98 -8.68 -12.33 11.00
C ALA A 98 -7.41 -12.92 11.62
N SER A 99 -6.85 -13.98 11.02
CA SER A 99 -5.61 -14.59 11.50
C SER A 99 -4.40 -13.67 11.36
N PHE A 100 -4.31 -12.88 10.28
CA PHE A 100 -3.24 -11.88 10.12
C PHE A 100 -3.40 -10.78 11.17
N LYS A 101 -4.63 -10.29 11.38
CA LYS A 101 -4.94 -9.28 12.40
C LYS A 101 -4.50 -9.72 13.80
N GLU A 102 -4.74 -10.99 14.15
CA GLU A 102 -4.38 -11.54 15.47
C GLU A 102 -2.87 -11.73 15.63
N LYS A 103 -2.17 -12.24 14.60
CA LYS A 103 -0.77 -12.65 14.69
C LYS A 103 0.23 -11.53 14.41
N VAL A 104 -0.05 -10.67 13.45
CA VAL A 104 0.82 -9.61 12.96
C VAL A 104 0.26 -8.23 13.32
N GLY A 105 -1.04 -8.01 13.07
CA GLY A 105 -1.73 -6.77 13.35
C GLY A 105 -1.44 -5.67 12.33
N GLN A 106 -1.77 -4.43 12.71
CA GLN A 106 -1.62 -3.22 11.91
C GLN A 106 -0.64 -2.27 12.58
N GLY A 107 0.23 -1.62 11.80
CA GLY A 107 1.15 -0.61 12.31
C GLY A 107 2.12 -0.08 11.26
N THR A 108 2.80 0.99 11.59
CA THR A 108 3.95 1.50 10.81
C THR A 108 5.16 0.58 10.92
N THR A 109 5.20 -0.23 11.98
CA THR A 109 6.15 -1.30 12.26
C THR A 109 5.38 -2.44 12.90
N VAL A 110 5.56 -3.67 12.42
CA VAL A 110 4.91 -4.87 12.93
C VAL A 110 5.92 -6.03 13.05
N ASN A 111 5.56 -7.03 13.84
CA ASN A 111 6.35 -8.26 13.94
C ASN A 111 5.90 -9.25 12.86
N TRP A 112 6.67 -9.34 11.79
CA TRP A 112 6.41 -10.27 10.71
C TRP A 112 6.69 -11.71 11.15
N THR A 113 5.81 -12.64 10.77
CA THR A 113 5.87 -14.05 11.22
C THR A 113 6.33 -15.02 10.13
N ALA A 114 6.60 -14.55 8.91
CA ALA A 114 7.17 -15.39 7.87
C ALA A 114 8.66 -15.61 8.10
N ASP A 115 9.11 -16.88 8.10
CA ASP A 115 10.50 -17.27 8.40
C ASP A 115 11.51 -16.73 7.37
N SER A 116 11.10 -16.61 6.09
CA SER A 116 11.93 -16.13 4.99
C SER A 116 11.84 -14.62 4.77
N THR A 117 11.77 -13.83 5.86
CA THR A 117 11.60 -12.37 5.78
C THR A 117 12.95 -11.66 5.66
N MET A 118 13.05 -10.80 4.65
CA MET A 118 14.13 -9.83 4.46
C MET A 118 13.58 -8.42 4.61
N SER A 119 14.42 -7.46 4.97
CA SER A 119 13.98 -6.09 5.14
C SER A 119 14.78 -5.10 4.29
N GLY A 120 14.12 -4.01 3.85
CA GLY A 120 14.71 -2.91 3.11
C GLY A 120 14.26 -1.56 3.66
N LYS A 121 15.17 -0.59 3.73
CA LYS A 121 14.86 0.77 4.17
C LYS A 121 14.21 1.55 3.03
N GLY A 122 13.07 2.16 3.29
CA GLY A 122 12.31 2.91 2.29
C GLY A 122 11.67 2.01 1.21
N ASN A 123 10.91 2.60 0.31
CA ASN A 123 10.42 1.90 -0.89
C ASN A 123 11.60 1.45 -1.78
N GLU A 124 12.65 2.25 -1.85
CA GLU A 124 13.88 1.97 -2.60
C GLU A 124 14.55 0.69 -2.13
N GLY A 125 14.70 0.51 -0.82
CA GLY A 125 15.34 -0.67 -0.24
C GLY A 125 14.53 -1.94 -0.46
N VAL A 126 13.20 -1.86 -0.38
CA VAL A 126 12.30 -2.99 -0.71
C VAL A 126 12.39 -3.30 -2.21
N ALA A 127 12.28 -2.30 -3.09
CA ALA A 127 12.38 -2.48 -4.54
C ALA A 127 13.72 -3.10 -4.95
N ALA A 128 14.83 -2.61 -4.39
CA ALA A 128 16.17 -3.14 -4.66
C ALA A 128 16.31 -4.61 -4.23
N ASN A 129 15.77 -4.97 -3.06
CA ASN A 129 15.82 -6.35 -2.57
C ASN A 129 14.95 -7.28 -3.43
N VAL A 130 13.73 -6.87 -3.78
CA VAL A 130 12.86 -7.67 -4.66
C VAL A 130 13.53 -7.88 -6.02
N ASN A 131 14.07 -6.84 -6.64
CA ASN A 131 14.76 -6.97 -7.94
C ASN A 131 15.99 -7.90 -7.89
N ARG A 132 16.70 -7.92 -6.77
CA ARG A 132 17.92 -8.74 -6.59
C ARG A 132 17.62 -10.19 -6.26
N VAL A 133 16.56 -10.46 -5.50
CA VAL A 133 16.28 -11.80 -4.95
C VAL A 133 15.19 -12.48 -5.77
N LYS A 134 15.56 -13.54 -6.48
CA LYS A 134 14.59 -14.37 -7.20
C LYS A 134 13.59 -15.01 -6.25
N ASN A 135 12.37 -15.20 -6.72
CA ASN A 135 11.27 -15.79 -5.97
C ASN A 135 10.90 -14.99 -4.72
N SER A 136 11.05 -13.67 -4.78
CA SER A 136 10.65 -12.77 -3.72
C SER A 136 9.34 -12.04 -4.03
N ILE A 137 8.66 -11.63 -2.97
CA ILE A 137 7.50 -10.75 -2.99
C ILE A 137 7.69 -9.67 -1.92
N GLY A 138 7.40 -8.43 -2.27
CA GLY A 138 7.41 -7.30 -1.35
C GLY A 138 6.23 -6.38 -1.64
N TYR A 139 6.21 -5.20 -1.02
CA TYR A 139 5.22 -4.16 -1.27
C TYR A 139 5.90 -2.78 -1.32
N VAL A 140 5.50 -1.98 -2.28
CA VAL A 140 5.99 -0.60 -2.47
C VAL A 140 4.83 0.31 -2.88
N GLU A 141 5.03 1.61 -2.82
CA GLU A 141 4.14 2.57 -3.47
C GLU A 141 4.26 2.45 -5.00
N PHE A 142 3.15 2.64 -5.72
CA PHE A 142 3.03 2.32 -7.14
C PHE A 142 4.01 3.08 -8.05
N ALA A 143 4.33 4.35 -7.74
CA ALA A 143 5.30 5.11 -8.52
C ALA A 143 6.69 4.44 -8.52
N TYR A 144 7.08 3.79 -7.41
CA TYR A 144 8.33 3.01 -7.35
C TYR A 144 8.27 1.76 -8.20
N ALA A 145 7.13 1.06 -8.21
CA ALA A 145 6.94 -0.10 -9.08
C ALA A 145 7.03 0.29 -10.57
N LYS A 146 6.37 1.38 -10.96
CA LYS A 146 6.40 1.95 -12.31
C LYS A 146 7.82 2.36 -12.72
N LYS A 147 8.48 3.20 -11.90
CA LYS A 147 9.83 3.72 -12.16
C LYS A 147 10.90 2.63 -12.30
N ASN A 148 10.77 1.55 -11.54
CA ASN A 148 11.73 0.44 -11.54
C ASN A 148 11.29 -0.74 -12.41
N HIS A 149 10.25 -0.59 -13.24
CA HIS A 149 9.71 -1.64 -14.12
C HIS A 149 9.47 -2.98 -13.40
N MET A 150 8.96 -2.90 -12.18
CA MET A 150 8.75 -4.09 -11.36
C MET A 150 7.52 -4.89 -11.81
N THR A 151 7.58 -6.20 -11.64
CA THR A 151 6.41 -7.06 -11.81
C THR A 151 5.49 -6.91 -10.61
N TYR A 152 4.25 -6.48 -10.84
CA TYR A 152 3.20 -6.36 -9.82
C TYR A 152 2.07 -7.35 -10.11
N VAL A 153 1.19 -7.56 -9.13
CA VAL A 153 0.06 -8.49 -9.21
C VAL A 153 -1.26 -7.76 -9.44
N GLN A 154 -2.29 -8.51 -9.90
CA GLN A 154 -3.68 -8.10 -9.74
C GLN A 154 -4.16 -8.51 -8.35
N LEU A 155 -5.02 -7.70 -7.72
CA LEU A 155 -5.65 -8.04 -6.45
C LEU A 155 -7.17 -8.14 -6.60
N GLU A 156 -7.73 -9.13 -5.92
CA GLU A 156 -9.15 -9.23 -5.72
C GLU A 156 -9.61 -8.14 -4.74
N ASN A 157 -10.59 -7.33 -5.15
CA ASN A 157 -11.15 -6.27 -4.34
C ASN A 157 -12.41 -6.72 -3.56
N ALA A 158 -12.98 -5.82 -2.75
CA ALA A 158 -14.16 -6.10 -1.94
C ALA A 158 -15.41 -6.50 -2.74
N ALA A 159 -15.45 -6.18 -4.04
CA ALA A 159 -16.50 -6.59 -4.97
C ALA A 159 -16.24 -7.94 -5.66
N GLY A 160 -15.16 -8.67 -5.30
CA GLY A 160 -14.78 -9.94 -5.90
C GLY A 160 -14.19 -9.80 -7.31
N LYS A 161 -13.70 -8.62 -7.68
CA LYS A 161 -13.09 -8.36 -9.00
C LYS A 161 -11.57 -8.29 -8.87
N PHE A 162 -10.87 -8.93 -9.81
CA PHE A 162 -9.42 -8.74 -9.94
C PHE A 162 -9.14 -7.45 -10.70
N VAL A 163 -8.45 -6.53 -10.03
CA VAL A 163 -8.14 -5.19 -10.57
C VAL A 163 -6.64 -4.99 -10.72
N GLN A 164 -6.27 -4.16 -11.69
CA GLN A 164 -4.90 -3.70 -11.88
C GLN A 164 -4.62 -2.47 -11.02
N PRO A 165 -3.38 -2.29 -10.53
CA PRO A 165 -2.97 -1.05 -9.88
C PRO A 165 -2.78 0.03 -10.96
N GLU A 166 -3.74 0.91 -11.06
CA GLU A 166 -3.78 2.00 -12.03
C GLU A 166 -4.37 3.24 -11.36
N GLU A 167 -4.03 4.43 -11.86
CA GLU A 167 -4.54 5.70 -11.34
C GLU A 167 -6.07 5.72 -11.22
N LYS A 168 -6.77 5.19 -12.24
CA LYS A 168 -8.23 5.08 -12.20
C LYS A 168 -8.76 4.18 -11.07
N SER A 169 -8.03 3.12 -10.71
CA SER A 169 -8.44 2.21 -9.64
C SER A 169 -8.15 2.80 -8.25
N PHE A 170 -7.12 3.63 -8.12
CA PHE A 170 -6.86 4.40 -6.90
C PHE A 170 -7.91 5.51 -6.73
N ALA A 171 -8.23 6.23 -7.82
CA ALA A 171 -9.28 7.24 -7.82
C ALA A 171 -10.65 6.66 -7.48
N ALA A 172 -10.99 5.48 -8.02
CA ALA A 172 -12.23 4.78 -7.71
C ALA A 172 -12.34 4.42 -6.22
N ALA A 173 -11.24 3.96 -5.60
CA ALA A 173 -11.21 3.66 -4.17
C ALA A 173 -11.42 4.93 -3.32
N ALA A 174 -10.89 6.06 -3.74
CA ALA A 174 -10.98 7.35 -3.02
C ALA A 174 -12.31 8.06 -3.21
N ALA A 175 -13.01 7.85 -4.32
CA ALA A 175 -14.23 8.58 -4.68
C ALA A 175 -15.38 8.44 -3.66
N GLY A 176 -15.39 7.33 -2.88
CA GLY A 176 -16.40 7.09 -1.86
C GLY A 176 -16.06 7.65 -0.48
N VAL A 177 -14.91 8.32 -0.30
CA VAL A 177 -14.45 8.78 1.01
C VAL A 177 -14.99 10.18 1.30
N ASP A 178 -15.86 10.27 2.31
CA ASP A 178 -16.26 11.54 2.90
C ASP A 178 -15.32 11.89 4.06
N TRP A 179 -14.27 12.63 3.75
CA TRP A 179 -13.24 13.04 4.70
C TRP A 179 -13.76 13.82 5.90
N SER A 180 -14.87 14.55 5.73
CA SER A 180 -15.47 15.36 6.80
C SER A 180 -16.02 14.53 7.96
N LYS A 181 -16.30 13.24 7.72
CA LYS A 181 -16.79 12.30 8.74
C LYS A 181 -15.71 11.77 9.68
N PHE A 182 -14.43 12.01 9.36
CA PHE A 182 -13.30 11.48 10.12
C PHE A 182 -12.59 12.60 10.87
N PRO A 183 -12.52 12.56 12.22
CA PRO A 183 -11.79 13.56 12.99
C PRO A 183 -10.34 13.68 12.50
N GLY A 184 -9.91 14.91 12.21
CA GLY A 184 -8.59 15.18 11.64
C GLY A 184 -8.37 14.57 10.25
N MET A 185 -9.44 14.22 9.51
CA MET A 185 -9.38 13.50 8.22
C MET A 185 -8.64 12.15 8.31
N ALA A 186 -8.53 11.57 9.51
CA ALA A 186 -7.75 10.36 9.79
C ALA A 186 -8.50 9.10 9.38
N THR A 187 -8.36 8.68 8.14
CA THR A 187 -8.93 7.41 7.65
C THR A 187 -8.02 6.68 6.69
N PHE A 188 -8.16 5.35 6.65
CA PHE A 188 -7.55 4.48 5.63
C PHE A 188 -8.58 4.18 4.54
N ILE A 189 -8.14 4.25 3.28
CA ILE A 189 -8.98 3.98 2.09
C ILE A 189 -8.91 2.49 1.67
N THR A 190 -8.33 1.64 2.49
CA THR A 190 -8.13 0.23 2.17
C THR A 190 -9.44 -0.54 2.16
N ASN A 191 -9.52 -1.52 1.25
CA ASN A 191 -10.68 -2.39 1.03
C ASN A 191 -11.97 -1.62 0.69
N ALA A 192 -11.87 -0.54 -0.07
CA ALA A 192 -13.01 0.27 -0.50
C ALA A 192 -14.00 -0.56 -1.35
N PRO A 193 -15.33 -0.34 -1.20
CA PRO A 193 -16.38 -1.19 -1.78
C PRO A 193 -16.65 -0.81 -3.23
N GLY A 194 -15.83 -0.70 -4.12
CA GLY A 194 -16.08 -0.40 -5.54
C GLY A 194 -15.60 -1.52 -6.46
N ALA A 195 -16.31 -1.80 -7.53
CA ALA A 195 -15.93 -2.84 -8.48
C ALA A 195 -14.58 -2.57 -9.17
N ASP A 196 -14.21 -1.30 -9.32
CA ASP A 196 -12.96 -0.87 -9.94
C ASP A 196 -11.92 -0.39 -8.90
N SER A 197 -12.23 -0.46 -7.60
CA SER A 197 -11.37 0.04 -6.53
C SER A 197 -10.16 -0.84 -6.30
N TRP A 198 -8.95 -0.23 -6.31
CA TRP A 198 -7.74 -0.91 -5.85
C TRP A 198 -7.81 -1.10 -4.32
N PRO A 199 -7.63 -2.32 -3.81
CA PRO A 199 -7.91 -2.59 -2.40
C PRO A 199 -6.88 -2.01 -1.42
N ILE A 200 -5.68 -1.68 -1.86
CA ILE A 200 -4.62 -1.13 -1.00
C ILE A 200 -4.32 0.31 -1.40
N THR A 201 -5.36 1.15 -1.34
CA THR A 201 -5.24 2.58 -1.64
C THR A 201 -4.97 3.37 -0.36
N GLY A 202 -4.12 4.37 -0.47
CA GLY A 202 -3.79 5.25 0.64
C GLY A 202 -3.59 6.71 0.20
N ALA A 203 -3.68 7.62 1.17
CA ALA A 203 -3.38 9.02 0.96
C ALA A 203 -2.07 9.42 1.65
N THR A 204 -1.34 10.34 1.04
CA THR A 204 -0.26 11.09 1.67
C THR A 204 -0.86 12.29 2.35
N PHE A 205 -0.45 12.54 3.58
CA PHE A 205 -0.93 13.66 4.39
C PHE A 205 0.18 14.67 4.62
N ILE A 206 -0.19 15.95 4.54
CA ILE A 206 0.63 17.05 5.03
C ILE A 206 0.16 17.36 6.44
N VAL A 207 1.11 17.55 7.34
CA VAL A 207 0.86 17.92 8.74
C VAL A 207 1.46 19.29 8.97
N VAL A 208 0.66 20.21 9.54
CA VAL A 208 1.07 21.58 9.87
C VAL A 208 0.62 21.94 11.28
N TYR A 209 1.33 22.86 11.93
CA TYR A 209 0.91 23.40 13.23
C TYR A 209 -0.32 24.29 13.09
N LYS A 210 -1.25 24.19 14.05
CA LYS A 210 -2.42 25.10 14.17
C LYS A 210 -1.99 26.54 14.46
N ASP A 211 -0.96 26.69 15.32
CA ASP A 211 -0.39 27.99 15.69
C ASP A 211 1.14 27.97 15.45
N PRO A 212 1.57 28.24 14.21
CA PRO A 212 2.98 28.23 13.86
C PRO A 212 3.71 29.45 14.46
N ALA A 213 4.95 29.23 14.96
CA ALA A 213 5.80 30.29 15.49
C ALA A 213 6.16 31.34 14.43
N ASP A 214 6.31 30.93 13.18
CA ASP A 214 6.56 31.82 12.02
C ASP A 214 5.35 31.75 11.07
N LYS A 215 4.45 32.71 11.25
CA LYS A 215 3.20 32.79 10.46
C LYS A 215 3.45 33.09 8.98
N GLN A 216 4.46 33.92 8.66
CA GLN A 216 4.77 34.26 7.28
C GLN A 216 5.28 33.03 6.51
N LYS A 217 6.17 32.25 7.13
CA LYS A 217 6.66 31.00 6.55
C LYS A 217 5.55 29.97 6.39
N ALA A 218 4.66 29.87 7.36
CA ALA A 218 3.51 28.97 7.29
C ALA A 218 2.54 29.34 6.13
N ASP A 219 2.27 30.63 5.95
CA ASP A 219 1.47 31.12 4.81
C ASP A 219 2.09 30.76 3.47
N GLU A 220 3.41 30.89 3.30
CA GLU A 220 4.10 30.50 2.06
C GLU A 220 4.02 28.98 1.81
N VAL A 221 4.16 28.17 2.87
CA VAL A 221 3.97 26.70 2.79
C VAL A 221 2.54 26.35 2.36
N LEU A 222 1.53 26.99 2.94
CA LEU A 222 0.13 26.75 2.57
C LEU A 222 -0.17 27.19 1.14
N LYS A 223 0.37 28.33 0.68
CA LYS A 223 0.26 28.78 -0.72
C LYS A 223 0.87 27.78 -1.70
N PHE A 224 2.02 27.17 -1.33
CA PHE A 224 2.62 26.12 -2.14
C PHE A 224 1.68 24.91 -2.32
N PHE A 225 1.05 24.44 -1.24
CA PHE A 225 0.10 23.35 -1.34
C PHE A 225 -1.19 23.74 -2.07
N ASP A 226 -1.70 24.95 -1.85
CA ASP A 226 -2.86 25.49 -2.59
C ASP A 226 -2.60 25.54 -4.10
N TYR A 227 -1.38 25.98 -4.50
CA TYR A 227 -0.94 25.92 -5.89
C TYR A 227 -0.93 24.46 -6.40
N GLY A 228 -0.38 23.51 -5.61
CA GLY A 228 -0.37 22.10 -5.96
C GLY A 228 -1.76 21.52 -6.21
N PHE A 229 -2.76 21.90 -5.41
CA PHE A 229 -4.16 21.49 -5.61
C PHE A 229 -4.81 22.08 -6.85
N LYS A 230 -4.48 23.34 -7.19
CA LYS A 230 -5.07 24.07 -8.32
C LYS A 230 -4.44 23.72 -9.66
N GLU A 231 -3.10 23.65 -9.68
CA GLU A 231 -2.31 23.58 -10.91
C GLU A 231 -1.51 22.28 -11.05
N GLY A 232 -1.37 21.49 -9.97
CA GLY A 232 -0.51 20.31 -9.91
C GLY A 232 -1.14 19.01 -10.39
N LYS A 233 -2.40 19.00 -10.82
CA LYS A 233 -3.16 17.79 -11.15
C LYS A 233 -2.45 16.93 -12.22
N ASP A 234 -2.01 17.52 -13.30
CA ASP A 234 -1.37 16.81 -14.40
C ASP A 234 -0.01 16.22 -14.00
N MET A 235 0.72 16.91 -13.11
CA MET A 235 1.97 16.40 -12.55
C MET A 235 1.75 15.24 -11.58
N ALA A 236 0.62 15.22 -10.89
CA ALA A 236 0.30 14.13 -9.96
C ALA A 236 -0.14 12.84 -10.67
N THR A 237 -0.55 12.93 -11.94
CA THR A 237 -1.03 11.80 -12.77
C THR A 237 0.01 11.31 -13.78
N SER A 238 1.18 11.94 -13.88
CA SER A 238 2.28 11.55 -14.77
C SER A 238 3.25 10.57 -14.08
#